data_4bfd3f30b01e620f85195044d06f869c
#
_entry.id   4bfd3f30b01e620f85195044d06f869c
#
_cell.length_a   1.000
_cell.length_b   1.000
_cell.length_c   1.000
_cell.angle_alpha   90.00
_cell.angle_beta   90.00
_cell.angle_gamma   90.00
#
_symmetry.space_group_name_H-M   'P 1'
#
loop_
_entity.id
_entity.type
_entity.pdbx_description
1 polymer ?
#
loop_
_entity_poly.entity_id
_entity_poly.type
_entity_poly.pdbx_seq_one_letter_code
_entity_poly.pdbx_strand_id
1 'polypeptide(L)'
;GKCDPWDHCECLIALSIYKEWDAFWLGVQWFFDNINDEGLIYAEFQKGKPSKKHFESHHAPYIILPLIQASLIDKKQDYHKVLNQTQLDKLNKIFKALKNFQDKDGFYYWAKNDDGYSDNSLITATMSIYLSITAKESLAPNLITNLWDKKFDRDGVDRSRFSMDFYYPYLAGIKNNKSEFLKSLESFYVKGLGIKCVKEEPWVTVAESCECVIAALVHENIQIAEDIFNDIQQFQ
;
A
#
# COMPACT_ATOMS: atom_id res chain seq x y z
N GLY A 1 -16.36 12.76 -6.81
CA GLY A 1 -15.77 11.45 -6.87
C GLY A 1 -15.67 10.82 -5.48
N LYS A 2 -15.22 9.61 -5.43
CA LYS A 2 -14.78 8.92 -4.22
C LYS A 2 -13.27 9.12 -4.07
N CYS A 3 -12.78 9.10 -2.85
CA CYS A 3 -11.36 9.15 -2.52
C CYS A 3 -11.08 8.08 -1.47
N ASP A 4 -10.23 7.15 -1.82
CA ASP A 4 -9.61 6.20 -0.92
C ASP A 4 -8.26 6.77 -0.48
N PRO A 5 -7.90 6.75 0.81
CA PRO A 5 -6.61 7.31 1.27
C PRO A 5 -5.39 6.60 0.70
N TRP A 6 -5.48 5.32 0.37
CA TRP A 6 -4.39 4.60 -0.27
C TRP A 6 -4.18 5.08 -1.71
N ASP A 7 -5.24 5.06 -2.54
CA ASP A 7 -5.19 5.60 -3.90
C ASP A 7 -4.73 7.06 -3.92
N HIS A 8 -5.12 7.84 -2.89
CA HIS A 8 -4.66 9.21 -2.74
C HIS A 8 -3.13 9.29 -2.57
N CYS A 9 -2.54 8.41 -1.75
CA CYS A 9 -1.08 8.35 -1.60
C CYS A 9 -0.39 7.91 -2.89
N GLU A 10 -0.95 6.97 -3.66
CA GLU A 10 -0.45 6.59 -4.98
C GLU A 10 -0.45 7.80 -5.96
N CYS A 11 -1.52 8.58 -5.95
CA CYS A 11 -1.56 9.83 -6.72
C CYS A 11 -0.46 10.81 -6.26
N LEU A 12 -0.19 10.93 -4.96
CA LEU A 12 0.89 11.77 -4.45
C LEU A 12 2.27 11.26 -4.91
N ILE A 13 2.50 9.96 -4.95
CA ILE A 13 3.74 9.39 -5.51
C ILE A 13 3.89 9.84 -6.96
N ALA A 14 2.86 9.72 -7.78
CA ALA A 14 2.87 10.15 -9.17
C ALA A 14 3.15 11.66 -9.30
N LEU A 15 2.46 12.50 -8.53
CA LEU A 15 2.68 13.96 -8.52
C LEU A 15 4.13 14.32 -8.16
N SER A 16 4.75 13.60 -7.22
CA SER A 16 6.15 13.83 -6.85
C SER A 16 7.12 13.52 -8.00
N ILE A 17 6.87 12.43 -8.77
CA ILE A 17 7.66 12.04 -9.93
C ILE A 17 7.61 13.12 -11.02
N TYR A 18 6.42 13.67 -11.28
CA TYR A 18 6.22 14.77 -12.24
C TYR A 18 6.59 16.14 -11.69
N LYS A 19 6.99 16.23 -10.40
CA LYS A 19 7.36 17.46 -9.69
C LYS A 19 6.25 18.50 -9.65
N GLU A 20 5.01 18.04 -9.62
CA GLU A 20 3.81 18.87 -9.46
C GLU A 20 3.63 19.25 -7.97
N TRP A 21 4.59 20.03 -7.45
CA TRP A 21 4.73 20.28 -6.01
C TRP A 21 3.54 20.97 -5.37
N ASP A 22 2.90 21.91 -6.06
CA ASP A 22 1.73 22.62 -5.53
C ASP A 22 0.56 21.63 -5.29
N ALA A 23 0.27 20.80 -6.29
CA ALA A 23 -0.77 19.76 -6.17
C ALA A 23 -0.39 18.70 -5.13
N PHE A 24 0.88 18.29 -5.09
CA PHE A 24 1.42 17.36 -4.11
C PHE A 24 1.17 17.85 -2.68
N TRP A 25 1.61 19.06 -2.34
CA TRP A 25 1.48 19.59 -0.98
C TRP A 25 0.03 19.90 -0.60
N LEU A 26 -0.83 20.28 -1.54
CA LEU A 26 -2.27 20.40 -1.29
C LEU A 26 -2.88 19.02 -0.92
N GLY A 27 -2.49 17.97 -1.62
CA GLY A 27 -2.92 16.61 -1.29
C GLY A 27 -2.38 16.13 0.05
N VAL A 28 -1.11 16.40 0.38
CA VAL A 28 -0.53 16.12 1.70
C VAL A 28 -1.29 16.87 2.81
N GLN A 29 -1.62 18.15 2.59
CA GLN A 29 -2.41 18.95 3.54
C GLN A 29 -3.79 18.30 3.77
N TRP A 30 -4.52 17.96 2.68
CA TRP A 30 -5.81 17.27 2.79
C TRP A 30 -5.71 15.98 3.61
N PHE A 31 -4.66 15.19 3.39
CA PHE A 31 -4.46 13.94 4.12
C PHE A 31 -4.32 14.19 5.62
N PHE A 32 -3.44 15.11 6.02
CA PHE A 32 -3.25 15.44 7.43
C PHE A 32 -4.47 16.11 8.07
N ASP A 33 -5.27 16.89 7.33
CA ASP A 33 -6.51 17.49 7.84
C ASP A 33 -7.55 16.42 8.19
N ASN A 34 -7.51 15.26 7.52
CA ASN A 34 -8.41 14.13 7.75
C ASN A 34 -7.87 13.07 8.72
N ILE A 35 -6.65 13.21 9.22
CA ILE A 35 -6.13 12.38 10.33
C ILE A 35 -6.77 12.84 11.64
N ASN A 36 -7.42 11.89 12.34
CA ASN A 36 -8.04 12.12 13.63
C ASN A 36 -7.01 12.16 14.79
N ASP A 37 -7.49 12.41 16.02
CA ASP A 37 -6.62 12.51 17.20
C ASP A 37 -5.95 11.20 17.61
N GLU A 38 -6.45 10.05 17.14
CA GLU A 38 -5.84 8.74 17.33
C GLU A 38 -4.76 8.42 16.30
N GLY A 39 -4.60 9.24 15.25
CA GLY A 39 -3.67 8.99 14.14
C GLY A 39 -4.25 8.09 13.05
N LEU A 40 -5.56 8.04 12.90
CA LEU A 40 -6.26 7.21 11.94
C LEU A 40 -6.99 8.06 10.89
N ILE A 41 -7.23 7.48 9.71
CA ILE A 41 -8.02 8.08 8.63
C ILE A 41 -9.15 7.13 8.25
N TYR A 42 -10.34 7.68 7.99
CA TYR A 42 -11.48 6.87 7.52
C TYR A 42 -11.20 6.21 6.17
N ALA A 43 -11.78 5.03 5.96
CA ALA A 43 -11.49 4.17 4.83
C ALA A 43 -11.90 4.76 3.46
N GLU A 44 -12.93 5.61 3.40
CA GLU A 44 -13.38 6.23 2.14
C GLU A 44 -14.01 7.59 2.40
N PHE A 45 -13.77 8.52 1.48
CA PHE A 45 -14.40 9.84 1.45
C PHE A 45 -15.21 10.02 0.16
N GLN A 46 -16.35 10.71 0.27
CA GLN A 46 -17.14 11.12 -0.88
C GLN A 46 -17.56 12.58 -0.73
N LYS A 47 -17.29 13.39 -1.75
CA LYS A 47 -17.54 14.84 -1.72
C LYS A 47 -16.94 15.53 -0.47
N GLY A 48 -15.73 15.12 -0.10
CA GLY A 48 -14.98 15.68 1.04
C GLY A 48 -15.47 15.24 2.43
N LYS A 49 -16.38 14.27 2.52
CA LYS A 49 -16.88 13.74 3.80
C LYS A 49 -16.64 12.23 3.89
N PRO A 50 -16.37 11.68 5.08
CA PRO A 50 -16.26 10.24 5.28
C PRO A 50 -17.52 9.52 4.82
N SER A 51 -17.38 8.55 3.91
CA SER A 51 -18.47 7.70 3.40
C SER A 51 -18.39 6.29 4.00
N LYS A 52 -17.19 5.77 4.28
CA LYS A 52 -16.96 4.57 5.07
C LYS A 52 -16.26 4.95 6.38
N LYS A 53 -16.94 4.74 7.49
CA LYS A 53 -16.51 5.21 8.82
C LYS A 53 -15.80 4.14 9.66
N HIS A 54 -15.16 3.19 9.01
CA HIS A 54 -14.15 2.33 9.64
C HIS A 54 -12.73 2.81 9.25
N PHE A 55 -11.73 2.27 9.91
CA PHE A 55 -10.32 2.60 9.68
C PHE A 55 -9.62 1.34 9.19
N GLU A 56 -8.91 1.42 8.08
CA GLU A 56 -8.04 0.35 7.59
C GLU A 56 -6.60 0.61 8.01
N SER A 57 -5.95 -0.41 8.54
CA SER A 57 -4.67 -0.26 9.25
C SER A 57 -3.53 0.29 8.37
N HIS A 58 -3.58 0.02 7.07
CA HIS A 58 -2.55 0.42 6.10
C HIS A 58 -2.75 1.83 5.53
N HIS A 59 -3.96 2.40 5.60
CA HIS A 59 -4.27 3.68 4.96
C HIS A 59 -3.44 4.84 5.52
N ALA A 60 -3.45 5.02 6.85
CA ALA A 60 -2.77 6.16 7.46
C ALA A 60 -1.23 6.11 7.33
N PRO A 61 -0.53 4.99 7.59
CA PRO A 61 0.93 4.95 7.51
C PRO A 61 1.48 5.07 6.09
N TYR A 62 0.67 4.78 5.06
CA TYR A 62 1.11 4.80 3.67
C TYR A 62 1.56 6.19 3.20
N ILE A 63 1.10 7.27 3.85
CA ILE A 63 1.52 8.66 3.55
C ILE A 63 3.04 8.87 3.61
N ILE A 64 3.77 8.05 4.38
CA ILE A 64 5.22 8.20 4.48
C ILE A 64 5.93 7.92 3.15
N LEU A 65 5.38 7.06 2.30
CA LEU A 65 5.99 6.68 1.03
C LEU A 65 6.09 7.88 0.07
N PRO A 66 5.00 8.61 -0.27
CA PRO A 66 5.11 9.82 -1.10
C PRO A 66 5.98 10.91 -0.46
N LEU A 67 5.97 11.07 0.87
CA LEU A 67 6.80 12.06 1.56
C LEU A 67 8.30 11.76 1.40
N ILE A 68 8.70 10.51 1.56
CA ILE A 68 10.09 10.07 1.33
C ILE A 68 10.45 10.17 -0.15
N GLN A 69 9.56 9.74 -1.04
CA GLN A 69 9.77 9.84 -2.49
C GLN A 69 10.03 11.29 -2.93
N ALA A 70 9.21 12.24 -2.46
CA ALA A 70 9.42 13.66 -2.74
C ALA A 70 10.79 14.15 -2.24
N SER A 71 11.19 13.75 -1.03
CA SER A 71 12.48 14.12 -0.44
C SER A 71 13.68 13.51 -1.19
N LEU A 72 13.51 12.34 -1.80
CA LEU A 72 14.54 11.70 -2.64
C LEU A 72 14.67 12.38 -4.00
N ILE A 73 13.56 12.79 -4.61
CA ILE A 73 13.53 13.47 -5.91
C ILE A 73 14.09 14.89 -5.80
N ASP A 74 13.70 15.65 -4.77
CA ASP A 74 14.19 17.00 -4.53
C ASP A 74 14.38 17.24 -3.03
N LYS A 75 15.62 17.49 -2.62
CA LYS A 75 15.97 17.79 -1.22
C LYS A 75 15.28 19.02 -0.63
N LYS A 76 14.73 19.91 -1.48
CA LYS A 76 13.90 21.03 -1.03
C LYS A 76 12.53 20.57 -0.52
N GLN A 77 12.09 19.38 -0.96
CA GLN A 77 10.84 18.73 -0.57
C GLN A 77 11.01 17.79 0.64
N ASP A 78 12.13 17.91 1.37
CA ASP A 78 12.37 17.14 2.60
C ASP A 78 11.25 17.39 3.60
N TYR A 79 10.42 16.39 3.84
CA TYR A 79 9.21 16.50 4.65
C TYR A 79 9.48 16.96 6.09
N HIS A 80 10.67 16.69 6.64
CA HIS A 80 11.07 17.22 7.95
C HIS A 80 11.21 18.75 7.98
N LYS A 81 11.42 19.38 6.84
CA LYS A 81 11.56 20.82 6.70
C LYS A 81 10.28 21.52 6.24
N VAL A 82 9.46 20.80 5.47
CA VAL A 82 8.25 21.36 4.85
C VAL A 82 7.03 21.21 5.75
N LEU A 83 6.88 20.06 6.41
CA LEU A 83 5.76 19.82 7.34
C LEU A 83 5.89 20.74 8.58
N ASN A 84 4.77 21.31 8.99
CA ASN A 84 4.69 22.02 10.25
C ASN A 84 4.65 21.06 11.45
N GLN A 85 4.82 21.59 12.67
CA GLN A 85 4.88 20.75 13.87
C GLN A 85 3.61 19.92 14.09
N THR A 86 2.43 20.46 13.80
CA THR A 86 1.16 19.74 13.93
C THR A 86 1.10 18.52 13.00
N GLN A 87 1.58 18.67 11.76
CA GLN A 87 1.65 17.58 10.78
C GLN A 87 2.68 16.52 11.19
N LEU A 88 3.84 16.92 11.69
CA LEU A 88 4.85 16.00 12.24
C LEU A 88 4.33 15.22 13.45
N ASP A 89 3.59 15.90 14.34
CA ASP A 89 2.95 15.25 15.49
C ASP A 89 1.88 14.25 15.06
N LYS A 90 1.07 14.58 14.04
CA LYS A 90 0.11 13.65 13.44
C LYS A 90 0.81 12.46 12.80
N LEU A 91 1.91 12.67 12.07
CA LEU A 91 2.71 11.58 11.49
C LEU A 91 3.22 10.63 12.58
N ASN A 92 3.71 11.15 13.70
CA ASN A 92 4.14 10.34 14.83
C ASN A 92 2.97 9.57 15.48
N LYS A 93 1.79 10.19 15.58
CA LYS A 93 0.57 9.53 16.07
C LYS A 93 0.15 8.36 15.17
N ILE A 94 0.24 8.49 13.84
CA ILE A 94 -0.04 7.42 12.88
C ILE A 94 0.78 6.18 13.21
N PHE A 95 2.10 6.31 13.31
CA PHE A 95 2.97 5.16 13.60
C PHE A 95 2.83 4.62 15.03
N LYS A 96 2.46 5.47 15.99
CA LYS A 96 2.11 5.02 17.34
C LYS A 96 0.81 4.20 17.34
N ALA A 97 -0.19 4.61 16.56
CA ALA A 97 -1.47 3.91 16.44
C ALA A 97 -1.31 2.49 15.89
N LEU A 98 -0.36 2.25 14.99
CA LEU A 98 -0.08 0.92 14.44
C LEU A 98 0.20 -0.15 15.48
N LYS A 99 0.78 0.22 16.63
CA LYS A 99 1.02 -0.72 17.73
C LYS A 99 -0.26 -1.36 18.26
N ASN A 100 -1.38 -0.66 18.16
CA ASN A 100 -2.68 -1.16 18.60
C ASN A 100 -3.31 -2.13 17.57
N PHE A 101 -2.87 -2.06 16.30
CA PHE A 101 -3.29 -2.99 15.26
C PHE A 101 -2.43 -4.25 15.23
N GLN A 102 -1.24 -4.25 15.84
CA GLN A 102 -0.32 -5.37 15.77
C GLN A 102 -0.70 -6.46 16.77
N ASP A 103 -0.80 -7.70 16.29
CA ASP A 103 -0.92 -8.86 17.14
C ASP A 103 0.45 -9.31 17.70
N LYS A 104 0.43 -10.29 18.63
CA LYS A 104 1.63 -10.84 19.27
C LYS A 104 2.65 -11.48 18.32
N ASP A 105 2.22 -11.85 17.11
CA ASP A 105 3.03 -12.55 16.11
C ASP A 105 3.56 -11.57 15.04
N GLY A 106 3.27 -10.25 15.17
CA GLY A 106 3.77 -9.21 14.30
C GLY A 106 2.86 -8.87 13.12
N PHE A 107 1.71 -9.53 12.99
CA PHE A 107 0.73 -9.24 11.94
C PHE A 107 -0.21 -8.13 12.38
N TYR A 108 -0.80 -7.42 11.40
CA TYR A 108 -1.68 -6.30 11.66
C TYR A 108 -3.12 -6.69 11.38
N TYR A 109 -4.01 -6.44 12.34
CA TYR A 109 -5.45 -6.51 12.11
C TYR A 109 -5.81 -5.60 10.94
N TRP A 110 -6.68 -6.09 10.05
CA TRP A 110 -7.02 -5.36 8.84
C TRP A 110 -7.66 -4.00 9.13
N ALA A 111 -8.67 -3.98 10.03
CA ALA A 111 -9.49 -2.81 10.24
C ALA A 111 -9.86 -2.60 11.71
N LYS A 112 -10.31 -1.39 12.02
CA LYS A 112 -10.96 -1.00 13.27
C LYS A 112 -12.28 -0.30 12.95
N ASN A 113 -13.35 -0.67 13.65
CA ASN A 113 -14.65 0.00 13.65
C ASN A 113 -15.08 0.29 15.09
N ASP A 114 -16.36 0.67 15.29
CA ASP A 114 -16.93 0.95 16.61
C ASP A 114 -16.97 -0.29 17.52
N ASP A 115 -17.02 -1.51 16.95
CA ASP A 115 -17.03 -2.78 17.68
C ASP A 115 -15.61 -3.24 18.09
N GLY A 116 -14.57 -2.59 17.59
CA GLY A 116 -13.17 -2.93 17.87
C GLY A 116 -12.35 -3.28 16.64
N TYR A 117 -11.30 -4.08 16.86
CA TYR A 117 -10.40 -4.55 15.79
C TYR A 117 -10.96 -5.79 15.10
N SER A 118 -10.80 -5.86 13.78
CA SER A 118 -11.07 -7.06 12.99
C SER A 118 -10.17 -8.22 13.43
N ASP A 119 -10.72 -9.43 13.50
CA ASP A 119 -9.93 -10.62 13.81
C ASP A 119 -9.00 -11.05 12.67
N ASN A 120 -9.16 -10.48 11.49
CA ASN A 120 -8.44 -10.83 10.29
C ASN A 120 -7.24 -9.93 10.06
N SER A 121 -6.19 -10.50 9.47
CA SER A 121 -5.08 -9.78 8.85
C SER A 121 -5.13 -10.01 7.35
N LEU A 122 -4.87 -8.97 6.56
CA LEU A 122 -4.74 -9.10 5.10
C LEU A 122 -3.26 -9.04 4.72
N ILE A 123 -2.85 -9.88 3.77
CA ILE A 123 -1.47 -9.90 3.25
C ILE A 123 -1.11 -8.52 2.72
N THR A 124 -1.90 -7.96 1.82
CA THR A 124 -1.68 -6.67 1.20
C THR A 124 -1.56 -5.56 2.24
N ALA A 125 -2.50 -5.46 3.20
CA ALA A 125 -2.46 -4.45 4.26
C ALA A 125 -1.19 -4.59 5.13
N THR A 126 -0.84 -5.82 5.55
CA THR A 126 0.36 -6.08 6.35
C THR A 126 1.63 -5.69 5.57
N MET A 127 1.71 -6.00 4.28
CA MET A 127 2.85 -5.65 3.44
C MET A 127 2.96 -4.14 3.19
N SER A 128 1.86 -3.44 2.99
CA SER A 128 1.83 -1.98 2.86
C SER A 128 2.31 -1.27 4.13
N ILE A 129 1.90 -1.78 5.31
CA ILE A 129 2.41 -1.29 6.61
C ILE A 129 3.91 -1.58 6.73
N TYR A 130 4.33 -2.78 6.33
CA TYR A 130 5.74 -3.19 6.36
C TYR A 130 6.60 -2.25 5.52
N LEU A 131 6.18 -1.94 4.29
CA LEU A 131 6.83 -0.93 3.43
C LEU A 131 6.92 0.43 4.12
N SER A 132 5.83 0.89 4.72
CA SER A 132 5.74 2.20 5.38
C SER A 132 6.69 2.30 6.59
N ILE A 133 6.77 1.27 7.42
CA ILE A 133 7.67 1.23 8.58
C ILE A 133 9.12 1.16 8.10
N THR A 134 9.42 0.29 7.14
CA THR A 134 10.78 0.14 6.59
C THR A 134 11.28 1.45 5.98
N ALA A 135 10.43 2.14 5.22
CA ALA A 135 10.75 3.42 4.64
C ALA A 135 11.04 4.49 5.71
N LYS A 136 10.21 4.55 6.77
CA LYS A 136 10.34 5.55 7.84
C LYS A 136 11.55 5.29 8.75
N GLU A 137 11.76 4.04 9.16
CA GLU A 137 12.71 3.68 10.22
C GLU A 137 14.01 3.11 9.67
N SER A 138 14.08 2.84 8.35
CA SER A 138 15.19 2.12 7.72
C SER A 138 15.46 0.74 8.36
N LEU A 139 14.44 0.20 9.03
CA LEU A 139 14.50 -1.05 9.77
C LEU A 139 13.24 -1.86 9.49
N ALA A 140 13.42 -3.07 8.95
CA ALA A 140 12.31 -3.95 8.66
C ALA A 140 11.64 -4.46 9.95
N PRO A 141 10.30 -4.42 10.04
CA PRO A 141 9.57 -5.00 11.15
C PRO A 141 9.80 -6.50 11.25
N ASN A 142 9.77 -7.03 12.48
CA ASN A 142 9.87 -8.47 12.68
C ASN A 142 8.54 -9.14 12.35
N LEU A 143 8.52 -10.04 11.37
CA LEU A 143 7.35 -10.77 10.94
C LEU A 143 7.61 -12.29 10.98
N ILE A 144 6.73 -13.04 11.66
CA ILE A 144 6.89 -14.48 11.81
C ILE A 144 6.29 -15.18 10.58
N THR A 145 7.08 -15.31 9.53
CA THR A 145 6.64 -15.83 8.22
C THR A 145 6.15 -17.27 8.21
N ASN A 146 6.57 -18.11 9.17
CA ASN A 146 6.08 -19.48 9.27
C ASN A 146 4.63 -19.61 9.78
N LEU A 147 4.01 -18.49 10.19
CA LEU A 147 2.60 -18.42 10.58
C LEU A 147 1.72 -17.87 9.45
N TRP A 148 2.28 -17.64 8.27
CA TRP A 148 1.64 -16.95 7.16
C TRP A 148 0.26 -17.49 6.83
N ASP A 149 0.16 -18.78 6.47
CA ASP A 149 -1.11 -19.39 6.09
C ASP A 149 -2.16 -19.33 7.21
N LYS A 150 -1.73 -19.55 8.47
CA LYS A 150 -2.61 -19.50 9.64
C LYS A 150 -3.17 -18.13 9.92
N LYS A 151 -2.47 -17.06 9.49
CA LYS A 151 -2.87 -15.68 9.75
C LYS A 151 -3.76 -15.10 8.67
N PHE A 152 -3.54 -15.48 7.43
CA PHE A 152 -4.23 -14.88 6.30
C PHE A 152 -5.39 -15.70 5.76
N ASP A 153 -5.42 -17.03 6.00
CA ASP A 153 -6.50 -17.92 5.54
C ASP A 153 -7.47 -18.33 6.65
N ARG A 154 -7.35 -17.73 7.84
CA ARG A 154 -8.13 -18.11 9.03
C ARG A 154 -9.63 -17.83 8.95
N ASP A 155 -10.06 -16.93 8.05
CA ASP A 155 -11.46 -16.60 7.79
C ASP A 155 -12.10 -17.48 6.72
N GLY A 156 -11.38 -18.51 6.24
CA GLY A 156 -11.84 -19.42 5.19
C GLY A 156 -11.77 -18.84 3.78
N VAL A 157 -11.17 -17.67 3.60
CA VAL A 157 -10.92 -17.09 2.28
C VAL A 157 -9.58 -17.58 1.75
N ASP A 158 -9.59 -18.22 0.59
CA ASP A 158 -8.37 -18.61 -0.11
C ASP A 158 -7.64 -17.36 -0.66
N ARG A 159 -6.57 -16.97 0.00
CA ARG A 159 -5.76 -15.79 -0.37
C ARG A 159 -5.00 -15.96 -1.67
N SER A 160 -4.78 -17.17 -2.13
CA SER A 160 -4.11 -17.46 -3.41
C SER A 160 -4.91 -16.97 -4.63
N ARG A 161 -6.17 -16.59 -4.43
CA ARG A 161 -7.06 -16.04 -5.47
C ARG A 161 -6.76 -14.61 -5.88
N PHE A 162 -6.11 -13.82 -5.02
CA PHE A 162 -5.92 -12.38 -5.21
C PHE A 162 -4.49 -12.07 -5.68
N SER A 163 -4.37 -11.32 -6.77
CA SER A 163 -3.06 -10.95 -7.32
C SER A 163 -2.25 -10.09 -6.36
N MET A 164 -2.88 -9.16 -5.63
CA MET A 164 -2.21 -8.32 -4.65
C MET A 164 -1.57 -9.17 -3.54
N ASP A 165 -2.24 -10.20 -3.05
CA ASP A 165 -1.70 -11.10 -2.03
C ASP A 165 -0.52 -11.94 -2.56
N PHE A 166 -0.41 -12.10 -3.90
CA PHE A 166 0.74 -12.70 -4.55
C PHE A 166 1.93 -11.73 -4.61
N TYR A 167 1.77 -10.54 -5.21
CA TYR A 167 2.93 -9.70 -5.54
C TYR A 167 3.35 -8.73 -4.42
N TYR A 168 2.49 -8.35 -3.48
CA TYR A 168 2.85 -7.46 -2.37
C TYR A 168 3.97 -7.98 -1.47
N PRO A 169 4.06 -9.29 -1.14
CA PRO A 169 5.21 -9.83 -0.42
C PRO A 169 6.55 -9.64 -1.16
N TYR A 170 6.53 -9.68 -2.50
CA TYR A 170 7.71 -9.38 -3.31
C TYR A 170 7.98 -7.87 -3.35
N LEU A 171 6.96 -7.06 -3.55
CA LEU A 171 7.08 -5.60 -3.50
C LEU A 171 7.68 -5.12 -2.17
N ALA A 172 7.27 -5.72 -1.06
CA ALA A 172 7.78 -5.42 0.28
C ALA A 172 9.18 -6.03 0.57
N GLY A 173 9.74 -6.84 -0.33
CA GLY A 173 11.04 -7.49 -0.14
C GLY A 173 11.04 -8.65 0.87
N ILE A 174 9.85 -9.14 1.29
CA ILE A 174 9.70 -10.29 2.18
C ILE A 174 9.97 -11.60 1.44
N LYS A 175 9.46 -11.71 0.20
CA LYS A 175 9.77 -12.80 -0.72
C LYS A 175 10.75 -12.30 -1.78
N ASN A 176 11.67 -13.17 -2.20
CA ASN A 176 12.71 -12.84 -3.19
C ASN A 176 12.99 -13.96 -4.20
N ASN A 177 12.18 -15.01 -4.23
CA ASN A 177 12.37 -16.13 -5.14
C ASN A 177 11.79 -15.82 -6.53
N LYS A 178 12.67 -15.54 -7.49
CA LYS A 178 12.30 -15.22 -8.88
C LYS A 178 11.49 -16.32 -9.56
N SER A 179 11.85 -17.59 -9.36
CA SER A 179 11.14 -18.73 -9.98
C SER A 179 9.71 -18.87 -9.42
N GLU A 180 9.55 -18.67 -8.11
CA GLU A 180 8.24 -18.68 -7.46
C GLU A 180 7.38 -17.51 -7.95
N PHE A 181 7.97 -16.31 -8.07
CA PHE A 181 7.29 -15.14 -8.62
C PHE A 181 6.72 -15.42 -10.02
N LEU A 182 7.56 -15.92 -10.94
CA LEU A 182 7.15 -16.20 -12.32
C LEU A 182 6.07 -17.28 -12.39
N LYS A 183 6.18 -18.34 -11.59
CA LYS A 183 5.17 -19.41 -11.51
C LYS A 183 3.83 -18.88 -11.00
N SER A 184 3.83 -18.03 -9.99
CA SER A 184 2.60 -17.44 -9.44
C SER A 184 1.97 -16.45 -10.43
N LEU A 185 2.80 -15.70 -11.16
CA LEU A 185 2.38 -14.76 -12.18
C LEU A 185 1.55 -15.43 -13.31
N GLU A 186 1.87 -16.68 -13.69
CA GLU A 186 1.13 -17.44 -14.71
C GLU A 186 -0.38 -17.53 -14.43
N SER A 187 -0.78 -17.46 -13.15
CA SER A 187 -2.19 -17.52 -12.75
C SER A 187 -2.94 -16.19 -12.95
N PHE A 188 -2.22 -15.08 -13.05
CA PHE A 188 -2.81 -13.74 -13.06
C PHE A 188 -2.51 -12.94 -14.33
N TYR A 189 -1.40 -13.20 -15.00
CA TYR A 189 -1.01 -12.47 -16.19
C TYR A 189 -1.79 -12.93 -17.42
N VAL A 190 -2.47 -11.99 -18.05
CA VAL A 190 -3.16 -12.18 -19.34
C VAL A 190 -2.37 -11.41 -20.39
N LYS A 191 -1.60 -12.13 -21.21
CA LYS A 191 -0.76 -11.52 -22.26
C LYS A 191 -1.61 -10.63 -23.18
N GLY A 192 -1.15 -9.43 -23.43
CA GLY A 192 -1.85 -8.42 -24.23
C GLY A 192 -2.89 -7.61 -23.45
N LEU A 193 -3.11 -7.89 -22.14
CA LEU A 193 -4.08 -7.17 -21.33
C LEU A 193 -3.51 -6.68 -19.98
N GLY A 194 -2.69 -7.51 -19.27
CA GLY A 194 -2.13 -7.16 -17.95
C GLY A 194 -2.50 -8.17 -16.86
N ILE A 195 -2.62 -7.71 -15.61
CA ILE A 195 -2.80 -8.55 -14.41
C ILE A 195 -4.27 -8.60 -14.00
N LYS A 196 -4.77 -9.82 -13.77
CA LYS A 196 -6.10 -10.04 -13.17
C LYS A 196 -6.08 -9.65 -11.70
N CYS A 197 -7.17 -9.02 -11.23
CA CYS A 197 -7.39 -8.78 -9.81
C CYS A 197 -7.64 -10.09 -9.05
N VAL A 198 -8.51 -10.94 -9.61
CA VAL A 198 -8.89 -12.24 -9.04
C VAL A 198 -8.64 -13.33 -10.07
N LYS A 199 -8.04 -14.44 -9.63
CA LYS A 199 -7.59 -15.54 -10.51
C LYS A 199 -8.68 -16.12 -11.42
N GLU A 200 -9.87 -16.34 -10.87
CA GLU A 200 -11.00 -16.97 -11.56
C GLU A 200 -11.83 -15.97 -12.38
N GLU A 201 -11.61 -14.68 -12.15
CA GLU A 201 -12.39 -13.62 -12.80
C GLU A 201 -11.66 -13.08 -14.04
N PRO A 202 -12.38 -12.62 -15.07
CA PRO A 202 -11.76 -12.09 -16.29
C PRO A 202 -11.19 -10.67 -16.14
N TRP A 203 -11.35 -10.06 -14.97
CA TRP A 203 -11.02 -8.64 -14.76
C TRP A 203 -9.51 -8.43 -14.70
N VAL A 204 -9.00 -7.74 -15.69
CA VAL A 204 -7.67 -7.16 -15.69
C VAL A 204 -7.79 -5.70 -15.29
N THR A 205 -6.91 -5.23 -14.44
CA THR A 205 -6.90 -3.85 -13.97
C THR A 205 -5.55 -3.21 -14.23
N VAL A 206 -5.56 -1.89 -14.48
CA VAL A 206 -4.34 -1.11 -14.67
C VAL A 206 -3.58 -0.98 -13.36
N ALA A 207 -4.29 -0.80 -12.23
CA ALA A 207 -3.70 -0.62 -10.92
C ALA A 207 -2.85 -1.84 -10.51
N GLU A 208 -3.44 -3.04 -10.44
CA GLU A 208 -2.72 -4.27 -10.11
C GLU A 208 -1.60 -4.58 -11.11
N SER A 209 -1.78 -4.21 -12.38
CA SER A 209 -0.72 -4.39 -13.37
C SER A 209 0.47 -3.47 -13.09
N CYS A 210 0.24 -2.19 -12.76
CA CYS A 210 1.31 -1.26 -12.41
C CYS A 210 2.07 -1.69 -11.14
N GLU A 211 1.36 -2.10 -10.10
CA GLU A 211 1.98 -2.58 -8.85
C GLU A 211 2.79 -3.87 -9.09
N CYS A 212 2.26 -4.79 -9.90
CA CYS A 212 3.00 -6.01 -10.29
C CYS A 212 4.25 -5.69 -11.11
N VAL A 213 4.21 -4.67 -11.99
CA VAL A 213 5.39 -4.15 -12.70
C VAL A 213 6.45 -3.68 -11.70
N ILE A 214 6.05 -2.90 -10.69
CA ILE A 214 7.00 -2.42 -9.65
C ILE A 214 7.59 -3.62 -8.89
N ALA A 215 6.76 -4.60 -8.50
CA ALA A 215 7.23 -5.81 -7.84
C ALA A 215 8.23 -6.60 -8.70
N ALA A 216 7.98 -6.70 -10.01
CA ALA A 216 8.89 -7.34 -10.95
C ALA A 216 10.23 -6.59 -11.06
N LEU A 217 10.21 -5.24 -11.08
CA LEU A 217 11.41 -4.40 -11.14
C LEU A 217 12.26 -4.53 -9.87
N VAL A 218 11.64 -4.56 -8.69
CA VAL A 218 12.35 -4.75 -7.40
C VAL A 218 13.18 -6.05 -7.41
N HIS A 219 12.74 -7.06 -8.15
CA HIS A 219 13.42 -8.37 -8.26
C HIS A 219 14.15 -8.57 -9.60
N GLU A 220 14.49 -7.49 -10.30
CA GLU A 220 15.27 -7.50 -11.55
C GLU A 220 14.66 -8.37 -12.66
N ASN A 221 13.33 -8.51 -12.66
CA ASN A 221 12.56 -9.18 -13.72
C ASN A 221 12.18 -8.18 -14.82
N ILE A 222 13.17 -7.50 -15.40
CA ILE A 222 12.97 -6.36 -16.31
C ILE A 222 12.06 -6.73 -17.48
N GLN A 223 12.32 -7.86 -18.15
CA GLN A 223 11.54 -8.26 -19.32
C GLN A 223 10.05 -8.43 -19.00
N ILE A 224 9.71 -9.07 -17.88
CA ILE A 224 8.32 -9.24 -17.44
C ILE A 224 7.68 -7.89 -17.09
N ALA A 225 8.43 -7.00 -16.45
CA ALA A 225 7.95 -5.66 -16.14
C ALA A 225 7.63 -4.88 -17.43
N GLU A 226 8.51 -4.95 -18.44
CA GLU A 226 8.30 -4.32 -19.75
C GLU A 226 7.10 -4.94 -20.49
N ASP A 227 6.97 -6.26 -20.49
CA ASP A 227 5.86 -6.96 -21.15
C ASP A 227 4.51 -6.52 -20.55
N ILE A 228 4.37 -6.56 -19.22
CA ILE A 228 3.13 -6.15 -18.53
C ILE A 228 2.87 -4.66 -18.78
N PHE A 229 3.89 -3.81 -18.66
CA PHE A 229 3.74 -2.37 -18.86
C PHE A 229 3.28 -2.02 -20.28
N ASN A 230 3.86 -2.66 -21.29
CA ASN A 230 3.47 -2.48 -22.68
C ASN A 230 2.02 -2.92 -22.94
N ASP A 231 1.60 -4.02 -22.31
CA ASP A 231 0.24 -4.55 -22.46
C ASP A 231 -0.82 -3.58 -21.95
N ILE A 232 -0.53 -2.82 -20.87
CA ILE A 232 -1.50 -1.89 -20.27
C ILE A 232 -1.52 -0.52 -20.92
N GLN A 233 -0.55 -0.15 -21.74
CA GLN A 233 -0.52 1.18 -22.40
C GLN A 233 -1.73 1.43 -23.30
N GLN A 234 -2.36 0.39 -23.83
CA GLN A 234 -3.55 0.52 -24.64
C GLN A 234 -4.78 1.08 -23.88
N PHE A 235 -4.73 1.15 -22.56
CA PHE A 235 -5.82 1.66 -21.71
C PHE A 235 -5.60 3.11 -21.26
N GLN A 236 -4.58 3.79 -21.78
CA GLN A 236 -4.29 5.21 -21.51
C GLN A 236 -5.13 6.15 -22.37
#